data_fc33f052227cb67c4751e3af78607cab
#
_entry.id   fc33f052227cb67c4751e3af78607cab
#
_cell.length_a   1.000
_cell.length_b   1.000
_cell.length_c   1.000
_cell.angle_alpha   90.00
_cell.angle_beta   90.00
_cell.angle_gamma   90.00
#
_symmetry.space_group_name_H-M   'P 1'
#
loop_
_entity.id
_entity.type
_entity.pdbx_description
1 polymer ?
#
loop_
_entity_poly.entity_id
_entity_poly.type
_entity_poly.pdbx_seq_one_letter_code
_entity_poly.pdbx_strand_id
1 'polypeptide(L)'
;MARIAGVNIPTNKRVIVALTYIHGIGRAKAEQIASKLDIDHSRRVQDLTDQEVLQIRETIDADHSVEGDLRRETAMNIKRLMDLRAYRGLRHRSGLPVRGQRTHTNARTRKGKAKPIAGKKK
;
A
#
# COMPACT_ATOMS: atom_id res chain seq x y z
N MET A 1 -8.63 -5.87 19.95
CA MET A 1 -7.87 -5.56 18.74
C MET A 1 -7.31 -4.14 18.78
N ALA A 2 -6.09 -3.99 18.35
CA ALA A 2 -5.50 -2.65 18.23
C ALA A 2 -5.94 -2.01 16.92
N ARG A 3 -6.20 -0.71 16.95
CA ARG A 3 -6.56 0.05 15.75
C ARG A 3 -5.56 1.17 15.54
N ILE A 4 -4.85 1.13 14.42
CA ILE A 4 -3.82 2.11 14.09
C ILE A 4 -4.11 2.63 12.67
N ALA A 5 -4.05 3.94 12.50
CA ALA A 5 -4.31 4.60 11.22
C ALA A 5 -5.67 4.20 10.61
N GLY A 6 -6.65 3.92 11.45
CA GLY A 6 -7.98 3.50 11.02
C GLY A 6 -8.09 2.04 10.63
N VAL A 7 -7.03 1.26 10.81
CA VAL A 7 -7.00 -0.16 10.45
C VAL A 7 -6.99 -1.03 11.71
N ASN A 8 -7.83 -2.05 11.73
CA ASN A 8 -7.81 -3.05 12.80
C ASN A 8 -6.66 -4.02 12.56
N ILE A 9 -5.71 -4.05 13.48
CA ILE A 9 -4.53 -4.87 13.36
C ILE A 9 -4.75 -6.19 14.10
N PRO A 10 -4.37 -7.34 13.50
CA PRO A 10 -4.51 -8.61 14.19
C PRO A 10 -3.63 -8.67 15.44
N THR A 11 -4.20 -9.10 16.55
CA THR A 11 -3.49 -9.13 17.84
C THR A 11 -2.61 -10.36 18.03
N ASN A 12 -2.87 -11.40 17.27
CA ASN A 12 -2.09 -12.65 17.38
C ASN A 12 -0.85 -12.68 16.50
N LYS A 13 -0.58 -11.61 15.78
CA LYS A 13 0.60 -11.49 14.90
C LYS A 13 1.69 -10.70 15.59
N ARG A 14 2.94 -10.90 15.14
CA ARG A 14 4.05 -10.05 15.58
C ARG A 14 3.79 -8.60 15.16
N VAL A 15 4.29 -7.67 15.95
CA VAL A 15 4.12 -6.23 15.67
C VAL A 15 4.55 -5.89 14.25
N ILE A 16 5.72 -6.36 13.83
CA ILE A 16 6.25 -6.08 12.48
C ILE A 16 5.29 -6.57 11.40
N VAL A 17 4.81 -7.79 11.52
CA VAL A 17 3.90 -8.37 10.53
C VAL A 17 2.54 -7.65 10.57
N ALA A 18 2.05 -7.34 11.76
CA ALA A 18 0.76 -6.68 11.92
C ALA A 18 0.77 -5.27 11.31
N LEU A 19 1.85 -4.53 11.47
CA LEU A 19 1.97 -3.19 10.89
C LEU A 19 1.92 -3.19 9.37
N THR A 20 2.32 -4.28 8.72
CA THR A 20 2.24 -4.37 7.26
C THR A 20 0.81 -4.43 6.74
N TYR A 21 -0.19 -4.63 7.60
CA TYR A 21 -1.60 -4.57 7.20
C TYR A 21 -2.05 -3.15 6.89
N ILE A 22 -1.26 -2.15 7.28
CA ILE A 22 -1.55 -0.75 7.00
C ILE A 22 -1.02 -0.43 5.60
N HIS A 23 -1.87 0.15 4.76
CA HIS A 23 -1.45 0.56 3.41
C HIS A 23 -0.36 1.64 3.51
N GLY A 24 0.77 1.39 2.93
CA GLY A 24 1.92 2.29 2.97
C GLY A 24 3.04 1.83 3.90
N ILE A 25 2.81 0.81 4.72
CA ILE A 25 3.83 0.25 5.59
C ILE A 25 4.15 -1.17 5.14
N GLY A 26 5.37 -1.35 4.65
CA GLY A 26 5.90 -2.66 4.33
C GLY A 26 6.79 -3.17 5.47
N ARG A 27 7.44 -4.29 5.23
CA ARG A 27 8.29 -4.91 6.25
C ARG A 27 9.42 -4.00 6.73
N ALA A 28 10.07 -3.29 5.81
CA ALA A 28 11.20 -2.42 6.15
C ALA A 28 10.75 -1.26 7.04
N LYS A 29 9.63 -0.63 6.71
CA LYS A 29 9.10 0.47 7.53
C LYS A 29 8.62 -0.03 8.89
N ALA A 30 8.01 -1.21 8.93
CA ALA A 30 7.57 -1.81 10.19
C ALA A 30 8.77 -2.08 11.10
N GLU A 31 9.86 -2.59 10.56
CA GLU A 31 11.10 -2.82 11.32
C GLU A 31 11.69 -1.51 11.82
N GLN A 32 11.68 -0.46 11.01
CA GLN A 32 12.16 0.87 11.40
C GLN A 32 11.35 1.44 12.57
N ILE A 33 10.03 1.30 12.52
CA ILE A 33 9.16 1.78 13.58
C ILE A 33 9.44 1.03 14.88
N ALA A 34 9.54 -0.28 14.82
CA ALA A 34 9.84 -1.10 16.00
C ALA A 34 11.19 -0.74 16.60
N SER A 35 12.21 -0.55 15.76
CA SER A 35 13.55 -0.19 16.23
C SER A 35 13.58 1.20 16.85
N LYS A 36 12.86 2.15 16.27
CA LYS A 36 12.80 3.53 16.80
C LYS A 36 12.16 3.59 18.17
N LEU A 37 11.19 2.73 18.44
CA LEU A 37 10.47 2.69 19.72
C LEU A 37 11.00 1.64 20.68
N ASP A 38 12.11 0.98 20.34
CA ASP A 38 12.73 -0.08 21.14
C ASP A 38 11.77 -1.25 21.44
N ILE A 39 10.93 -1.58 20.49
CA ILE A 39 10.02 -2.72 20.60
C ILE A 39 10.70 -3.94 20.00
N ASP A 40 10.69 -5.05 20.75
CA ASP A 40 11.26 -6.31 20.27
C ASP A 40 10.51 -6.79 19.04
N HIS A 41 11.24 -7.16 17.99
CA HIS A 41 10.66 -7.61 16.72
C HIS A 41 9.84 -8.89 16.85
N SER A 42 10.10 -9.69 17.87
CA SER A 42 9.34 -10.93 18.10
C SER A 42 8.07 -10.71 18.93
N ARG A 43 7.85 -9.50 19.45
CA ARG A 43 6.69 -9.20 20.27
C ARG A 43 5.40 -9.23 19.46
N ARG A 44 4.35 -9.75 20.08
CA ARG A 44 3.02 -9.78 19.44
C ARG A 44 2.21 -8.56 19.84
N VAL A 45 1.26 -8.18 19.00
CA VAL A 45 0.43 -7.01 19.25
C VAL A 45 -0.33 -7.11 20.56
N GLN A 46 -0.81 -8.31 20.90
CA GLN A 46 -1.56 -8.52 22.14
C GLN A 46 -0.73 -8.23 23.40
N ASP A 47 0.60 -8.26 23.29
CA ASP A 47 1.51 -8.02 24.41
C ASP A 47 1.91 -6.56 24.55
N LEU A 48 1.42 -5.69 23.67
CA LEU A 48 1.72 -4.26 23.71
C LEU A 48 0.87 -3.55 24.76
N THR A 49 1.48 -2.60 25.47
CA THR A 49 0.74 -1.72 26.36
C THR A 49 0.03 -0.63 25.57
N ASP A 50 -0.97 0.00 26.18
CA ASP A 50 -1.69 1.10 25.53
C ASP A 50 -0.75 2.24 25.18
N GLN A 51 0.25 2.51 26.03
CA GLN A 51 1.24 3.54 25.78
C GLN A 51 2.10 3.21 24.55
N GLU A 52 2.49 1.95 24.39
CA GLU A 52 3.26 1.53 23.23
C GLU A 52 2.46 1.67 21.95
N VAL A 53 1.16 1.33 22.00
CA VAL A 53 0.26 1.50 20.85
C VAL A 53 0.15 2.98 20.49
N LEU A 54 0.02 3.85 21.49
CA LEU A 54 -0.05 5.29 21.27
C LEU A 54 1.24 5.81 20.62
N GLN A 55 2.39 5.35 21.07
CA GLN A 55 3.68 5.73 20.48
C GLN A 55 3.79 5.32 19.03
N ILE A 56 3.30 4.12 18.69
CA ILE A 56 3.27 3.65 17.31
C ILE A 56 2.39 4.56 16.46
N ARG A 57 1.21 4.92 16.95
CA ARG A 57 0.30 5.83 16.23
C ARG A 57 0.95 7.18 15.96
N GLU A 58 1.59 7.75 16.97
CA GLU A 58 2.27 9.04 16.86
C GLU A 58 3.42 8.99 15.87
N THR A 59 4.20 7.92 15.88
CA THR A 59 5.32 7.74 14.95
C THR A 59 4.82 7.66 13.51
N ILE A 60 3.76 6.92 13.29
CA ILE A 60 3.18 6.78 11.94
C ILE A 60 2.65 8.13 11.46
N ASP A 61 1.92 8.85 12.31
CA ASP A 61 1.35 10.15 11.93
C ASP A 61 2.44 11.17 11.60
N ALA A 62 3.56 11.13 12.33
CA ALA A 62 4.64 12.10 12.16
C ALA A 62 5.53 11.81 10.94
N ASP A 63 5.83 10.53 10.69
CA ASP A 63 6.89 10.14 9.74
C ASP A 63 6.39 9.47 8.47
N HIS A 64 5.16 9.01 8.43
CA HIS A 64 4.69 8.20 7.31
C HIS A 64 3.35 8.68 6.76
N SER A 65 3.23 8.62 5.43
CA SER A 65 1.95 8.82 4.76
C SER A 65 1.34 7.44 4.53
N VAL A 66 0.17 7.19 5.10
CA VAL A 66 -0.45 5.86 5.07
C VAL A 66 -1.94 5.94 4.76
N GLU A 67 -2.50 4.80 4.39
CA GLU A 67 -3.94 4.60 4.16
C GLU A 67 -4.55 5.67 3.25
N GLY A 68 -5.61 6.35 3.68
CA GLY A 68 -6.32 7.32 2.87
C GLY A 68 -5.45 8.45 2.35
N ASP A 69 -4.54 8.95 3.18
CA ASP A 69 -3.63 10.02 2.79
C ASP A 69 -2.69 9.57 1.67
N LEU A 70 -2.13 8.37 1.80
CA LEU A 70 -1.26 7.81 0.76
C LEU A 70 -2.03 7.54 -0.52
N ARG A 71 -3.22 6.98 -0.42
CA ARG A 71 -4.06 6.72 -1.59
C ARG A 71 -4.41 8.00 -2.31
N ARG A 72 -4.71 9.07 -1.57
CA ARG A 72 -4.99 10.38 -2.13
C ARG A 72 -3.77 10.94 -2.85
N GLU A 73 -2.60 10.83 -2.22
CA GLU A 73 -1.35 11.30 -2.81
C GLU A 73 -1.04 10.56 -4.10
N THR A 74 -1.19 9.24 -4.12
CA THR A 74 -0.97 8.42 -5.32
C THR A 74 -1.93 8.82 -6.43
N ALA A 75 -3.22 9.00 -6.10
CA ALA A 75 -4.21 9.42 -7.08
C ALA A 75 -3.90 10.80 -7.65
N MET A 76 -3.47 11.73 -6.81
CA MET A 76 -3.08 13.07 -7.26
C MET A 76 -1.87 13.05 -8.16
N ASN A 77 -0.88 12.21 -7.85
CA ASN A 77 0.31 12.07 -8.68
C ASN A 77 -0.03 11.52 -10.06
N ILE A 78 -0.91 10.54 -10.12
CA ILE A 78 -1.38 9.98 -11.39
C ILE A 78 -2.17 11.02 -12.17
N LYS A 79 -3.06 11.74 -11.51
CA LYS A 79 -3.84 12.80 -12.14
C LYS A 79 -2.93 13.88 -12.72
N ARG A 80 -1.89 14.25 -12.00
CA ARG A 80 -0.92 15.23 -12.47
C ARG A 80 -0.25 14.78 -13.78
N LEU A 81 0.14 13.50 -13.84
CA LEU A 81 0.73 12.95 -15.07
C LEU A 81 -0.26 13.01 -16.23
N MET A 82 -1.53 12.71 -15.97
CA MET A 82 -2.57 12.79 -16.99
C MET A 82 -2.81 14.22 -17.46
N ASP A 83 -2.85 15.17 -16.53
CA ASP A 83 -3.08 16.59 -16.85
C ASP A 83 -1.93 17.18 -17.66
N LEU A 84 -0.70 16.74 -17.39
CA LEU A 84 0.48 17.16 -18.13
C LEU A 84 0.61 16.45 -19.48
N ARG A 85 -0.22 15.48 -19.76
CA ARG A 85 -0.18 14.64 -20.97
C ARG A 85 1.15 13.96 -21.17
N ALA A 86 1.83 13.62 -20.05
CA ALA A 86 3.05 12.84 -20.11
C ALA A 86 2.73 11.43 -20.61
N TYR A 87 3.72 10.76 -21.20
CA TYR A 87 3.51 9.40 -21.71
C TYR A 87 2.97 8.47 -20.62
N ARG A 88 3.54 8.54 -19.41
CA ARG A 88 3.06 7.71 -18.29
C ARG A 88 1.61 8.00 -17.94
N GLY A 89 1.21 9.28 -18.00
CA GLY A 89 -0.18 9.67 -17.77
C GLY A 89 -1.13 9.09 -18.80
N LEU A 90 -0.73 9.09 -20.05
CA LEU A 90 -1.53 8.50 -21.12
C LEU A 90 -1.70 6.99 -20.93
N ARG A 91 -0.66 6.31 -20.45
CA ARG A 91 -0.75 4.88 -20.15
C ARG A 91 -1.71 4.62 -18.98
N HIS A 92 -1.69 5.45 -17.94
CA HIS A 92 -2.66 5.34 -16.84
C HIS A 92 -4.09 5.56 -17.33
N ARG A 93 -4.28 6.56 -18.18
CA ARG A 93 -5.60 6.88 -18.73
C ARG A 93 -6.16 5.73 -19.54
N SER A 94 -5.31 5.06 -20.30
CA SER A 94 -5.72 3.92 -21.15
C SER A 94 -5.79 2.60 -20.38
N GLY A 95 -5.37 2.57 -19.11
CA GLY A 95 -5.32 1.35 -18.32
C GLY A 95 -4.25 0.38 -18.78
N LEU A 96 -3.16 0.88 -19.33
CA LEU A 96 -2.06 0.08 -19.84
C LEU A 96 -0.83 0.16 -18.92
N PRO A 97 0.08 -0.84 -18.97
CA PRO A 97 1.30 -0.79 -18.18
C PRO A 97 2.12 0.45 -18.50
N VAL A 98 2.69 1.06 -17.45
CA VAL A 98 3.44 2.33 -17.59
C VAL A 98 4.94 2.15 -17.67
N ARG A 99 5.45 0.96 -17.41
CA ARG A 99 6.89 0.69 -17.36
C ARG A 99 7.42 -0.09 -18.57
N GLY A 100 6.79 0.09 -19.72
CA GLY A 100 7.28 -0.53 -20.95
C GLY A 100 7.05 -2.02 -21.08
N GLN A 101 6.17 -2.58 -20.28
CA GLN A 101 5.86 -4.00 -20.31
C GLN A 101 5.11 -4.37 -21.58
N ARG A 102 5.27 -5.61 -22.01
CA ARG A 102 4.56 -6.11 -23.17
C ARG A 102 3.06 -6.10 -22.94
N THR A 103 2.30 -5.67 -23.92
CA THR A 103 0.84 -5.65 -23.85
C THR A 103 0.20 -6.70 -24.73
N HIS A 104 0.96 -7.23 -25.70
CA HIS A 104 0.41 -8.18 -26.66
C HIS A 104 0.06 -9.53 -26.03
N THR A 105 0.83 -9.99 -25.05
CA THR A 105 0.64 -11.31 -24.45
C THR A 105 0.24 -11.28 -22.98
N ASN A 106 0.79 -10.36 -22.22
CA ASN A 106 0.64 -10.31 -20.75
C ASN A 106 0.00 -8.98 -20.33
N ALA A 107 0.35 -8.49 -19.15
CA ALA A 107 -0.16 -7.25 -18.58
C ALA A 107 -1.60 -7.36 -18.07
N ARG A 108 -1.98 -8.56 -17.60
CA ARG A 108 -3.36 -8.78 -17.12
C ARG A 108 -3.71 -8.01 -15.85
N THR A 109 -2.72 -7.71 -15.02
CA THR A 109 -2.98 -6.93 -13.79
C THR A 109 -3.56 -5.55 -14.11
N ARG A 110 -3.05 -4.89 -15.14
CA ARG A 110 -3.56 -3.58 -15.56
C ARG A 110 -4.76 -3.69 -16.49
N LYS A 111 -4.75 -4.66 -17.38
CA LYS A 111 -5.80 -4.83 -18.41
C LYS A 111 -7.00 -5.63 -17.90
N GLY A 112 -6.85 -6.32 -16.79
CA GLY A 112 -7.87 -7.22 -16.28
C GLY A 112 -7.82 -8.59 -16.95
N LYS A 113 -8.77 -9.43 -16.63
CA LYS A 113 -8.83 -10.78 -17.19
C LYS A 113 -8.95 -10.74 -18.71
N ALA A 114 -8.35 -11.72 -19.37
CA ALA A 114 -8.53 -11.89 -20.81
C ALA A 114 -9.97 -12.24 -21.10
N LYS A 115 -10.56 -11.53 -22.07
CA LYS A 115 -11.93 -11.77 -22.50
C LYS A 115 -11.95 -12.04 -24.01
N PRO A 116 -12.63 -13.10 -24.45
CA PRO A 116 -12.77 -13.31 -25.89
C PRO A 116 -13.65 -12.23 -26.49
N ILE A 117 -13.36 -11.85 -27.72
CA ILE A 117 -14.17 -10.87 -28.44
C ILE A 117 -15.41 -11.57 -28.97
N ALA A 118 -16.58 -11.13 -28.51
CA ALA A 118 -17.84 -11.73 -28.93
C ALA A 118 -18.06 -11.55 -30.44
N GLY A 119 -18.51 -12.59 -31.08
CA GLY A 119 -18.80 -12.56 -32.51
C GLY A 119 -17.59 -12.70 -33.41
N LYS A 120 -16.40 -12.73 -32.87
CA LYS A 120 -15.20 -12.90 -33.70
C LYS A 120 -14.88 -14.37 -33.85
N LYS A 121 -15.59 -14.99 -34.70
CA LYS A 121 -15.41 -16.41 -34.94
C LYS A 121 -14.73 -16.69 -36.27
N LYS A 122 -14.16 -17.85 -36.34
CA LYS A 122 -13.57 -18.35 -37.56
C LYS A 122 -14.54 -19.19 -38.33
#